data_c30274bdb5d2d1204aacf27e1c8fe966
#
_entry.id   c30274bdb5d2d1204aacf27e1c8fe966
#
_cell.length_a   1.000
_cell.length_b   1.000
_cell.length_c   1.000
_cell.angle_alpha   90.00
_cell.angle_beta   90.00
_cell.angle_gamma   90.00
#
_symmetry.space_group_name_H-M   'P 1'
#
loop_
_entity.id
_entity.type
_entity.pdbx_description
1 polymer ?
#
loop_
_entity_poly.entity_id
_entity_poly.type
_entity_poly.pdbx_seq_one_letter_code
_entity_poly.pdbx_strand_id
1 'polypeptide(L)'
;ISPLSGLLVVFFIIQLIGQIPATLWVLFGEERFVWDGVMVGVSLAVFGLTHALFQGLAAGFIAKHLGDQKAIVVGILADGCGLLLLAVITQSWMVWPVVLLLACGGITLPALQGIISVRVGQVAQGQLQGLLTSLTHLTGVIGPLIFAFLYSATHESWNGWVWIVGCGLYVVALTILRFFYPGRAVHPKNQSNSQPFL
;
A
#
# COMPACT_ATOMS: atom_id res chain seq x y z
N ILE A 1 -23.21 4.96 1.01
CA ILE A 1 -22.04 4.17 0.52
C ILE A 1 -21.94 2.93 1.42
N SER A 2 -21.92 1.73 0.83
CA SER A 2 -21.81 0.49 1.62
C SER A 2 -20.40 0.36 2.22
N PRO A 3 -20.22 -0.36 3.35
CA PRO A 3 -18.89 -0.58 3.92
C PRO A 3 -17.91 -1.26 2.95
N LEU A 4 -18.41 -2.07 2.01
CA LEU A 4 -17.61 -2.70 0.97
C LEU A 4 -17.06 -1.68 -0.03
N SER A 5 -17.89 -0.74 -0.47
CA SER A 5 -17.43 0.30 -1.41
C SER A 5 -16.40 1.23 -0.79
N GLY A 6 -16.50 1.53 0.51
CA GLY A 6 -15.45 2.27 1.23
C GLY A 6 -14.11 1.54 1.21
N LEU A 7 -14.10 0.22 1.45
CA LEU A 7 -12.88 -0.58 1.38
C LEU A 7 -12.29 -0.67 -0.04
N LEU A 8 -13.14 -0.72 -1.08
CA LEU A 8 -12.69 -0.70 -2.48
C LEU A 8 -12.05 0.65 -2.85
N VAL A 9 -12.60 1.76 -2.33
CA VAL A 9 -11.99 3.09 -2.51
C VAL A 9 -10.64 3.17 -1.82
N VAL A 10 -10.52 2.65 -0.59
CA VAL A 10 -9.22 2.58 0.11
C VAL A 10 -8.23 1.73 -0.69
N PHE A 11 -8.65 0.57 -1.22
CA PHE A 11 -7.82 -0.28 -2.07
C PHE A 11 -7.32 0.48 -3.30
N PHE A 12 -8.21 1.19 -3.99
CA PHE A 12 -7.85 2.00 -5.15
C PHE A 12 -6.83 3.08 -4.81
N ILE A 13 -7.03 3.81 -3.71
CA ILE A 13 -6.11 4.88 -3.27
C ILE A 13 -4.72 4.28 -2.96
N ILE A 14 -4.64 3.17 -2.23
CA ILE A 14 -3.37 2.52 -1.88
C ILE A 14 -2.65 2.04 -3.15
N GLN A 15 -3.37 1.40 -4.08
CA GLN A 15 -2.81 0.97 -5.36
C GLN A 15 -2.32 2.17 -6.20
N LEU A 16 -3.05 3.29 -6.17
CA LEU A 16 -2.65 4.51 -6.85
C LEU A 16 -1.37 5.08 -6.25
N ILE A 17 -1.25 5.17 -4.91
CA ILE A 17 -0.03 5.65 -4.24
C ILE A 17 1.17 4.78 -4.60
N GLY A 18 0.99 3.46 -4.70
CA GLY A 18 2.04 2.53 -5.12
C GLY A 18 2.62 2.83 -6.51
N GLN A 19 1.88 3.56 -7.37
CA GLN A 19 2.41 3.99 -8.67
C GLN A 19 3.43 5.13 -8.56
N ILE A 20 3.51 5.85 -7.45
CA ILE A 20 4.48 6.95 -7.26
C ILE A 20 5.92 6.39 -7.33
N PRO A 21 6.35 5.49 -6.43
CA PRO A 21 7.69 4.93 -6.53
C PRO A 21 7.88 4.10 -7.80
N ALA A 22 6.86 3.37 -8.26
CA ALA A 22 6.96 2.59 -9.49
C ALA A 22 7.27 3.45 -10.73
N THR A 23 6.78 4.69 -10.77
CA THR A 23 6.97 5.62 -11.90
C THR A 23 8.24 6.46 -11.75
N LEU A 24 8.53 6.93 -10.54
CA LEU A 24 9.49 8.01 -10.33
C LEU A 24 10.81 7.55 -9.70
N TRP A 25 10.95 6.30 -9.28
CA TRP A 25 12.13 5.83 -8.55
C TRP A 25 13.44 6.05 -9.29
N VAL A 26 13.47 5.73 -10.58
CA VAL A 26 14.65 5.90 -11.42
C VAL A 26 15.03 7.38 -11.52
N LEU A 27 14.06 8.20 -11.93
CA LEU A 27 14.24 9.63 -12.12
C LEU A 27 14.66 10.32 -10.82
N PHE A 28 14.03 9.97 -9.71
CA PHE A 28 14.36 10.48 -8.39
C PHE A 28 15.79 10.10 -7.95
N GLY A 29 16.21 8.88 -8.20
CA GLY A 29 17.57 8.41 -7.89
C GLY A 29 18.64 9.11 -8.72
N GLU A 30 18.39 9.28 -10.02
CA GLU A 30 19.30 9.97 -10.94
C GLU A 30 19.42 11.46 -10.61
N GLU A 31 18.29 12.15 -10.41
CA GLU A 31 18.29 13.60 -10.17
C GLU A 31 18.75 13.97 -8.74
N ARG A 32 18.32 13.20 -7.74
CA ARG A 32 18.56 13.55 -6.32
C ARG A 32 19.90 13.09 -5.80
N PHE A 33 20.39 11.92 -6.26
CA PHE A 33 21.59 11.27 -5.73
C PHE A 33 22.67 11.03 -6.79
N VAL A 34 22.41 11.42 -8.05
CA VAL A 34 23.32 11.19 -9.19
C VAL A 34 23.64 9.68 -9.33
N TRP A 35 22.61 8.83 -9.12
CA TRP A 35 22.77 7.37 -9.26
C TRP A 35 22.95 6.99 -10.72
N ASP A 36 23.85 6.05 -10.95
CA ASP A 36 23.98 5.37 -12.24
C ASP A 36 22.95 4.20 -12.36
N GLY A 37 22.84 3.63 -13.54
CA GLY A 37 21.91 2.52 -13.78
C GLY A 37 22.17 1.29 -12.90
N VAL A 38 23.41 1.05 -12.46
CA VAL A 38 23.74 -0.06 -11.56
C VAL A 38 23.16 0.20 -10.18
N MET A 39 23.34 1.40 -9.64
CA MET A 39 22.83 1.77 -8.32
C MET A 39 21.30 1.79 -8.29
N VAL A 40 20.65 2.29 -9.35
CA VAL A 40 19.20 2.20 -9.54
C VAL A 40 18.76 0.73 -9.54
N GLY A 41 19.42 -0.13 -10.32
CA GLY A 41 19.10 -1.56 -10.37
C GLY A 41 19.23 -2.26 -9.02
N VAL A 42 20.32 -1.99 -8.28
CA VAL A 42 20.54 -2.54 -6.92
C VAL A 42 19.45 -2.06 -5.96
N SER A 43 19.09 -0.78 -6.00
CA SER A 43 18.06 -0.23 -5.12
C SER A 43 16.68 -0.87 -5.37
N LEU A 44 16.31 -1.08 -6.63
CA LEU A 44 15.07 -1.77 -7.01
C LEU A 44 15.09 -3.25 -6.60
N ALA A 45 16.23 -3.94 -6.75
CA ALA A 45 16.39 -5.33 -6.34
C ALA A 45 16.24 -5.48 -4.81
N VAL A 46 16.87 -4.60 -4.03
CA VAL A 46 16.74 -4.58 -2.57
C VAL A 46 15.32 -4.25 -2.14
N PHE A 47 14.69 -3.25 -2.78
CA PHE A 47 13.29 -2.91 -2.51
C PHE A 47 12.37 -4.09 -2.81
N GLY A 48 12.48 -4.71 -3.99
CA GLY A 48 11.66 -5.85 -4.38
C GLY A 48 11.84 -7.05 -3.45
N LEU A 49 13.08 -7.36 -3.08
CA LEU A 49 13.38 -8.48 -2.18
C LEU A 49 12.82 -8.24 -0.77
N THR A 50 13.08 -7.07 -0.20
CA THR A 50 12.57 -6.72 1.14
C THR A 50 11.05 -6.67 1.17
N HIS A 51 10.43 -6.09 0.15
CA HIS A 51 8.98 -6.05 0.01
C HIS A 51 8.35 -7.45 -0.10
N ALA A 52 8.95 -8.34 -0.91
CA ALA A 52 8.51 -9.73 -1.02
C ALA A 52 8.65 -10.51 0.29
N LEU A 53 9.75 -10.30 1.03
CA LEU A 53 9.95 -10.90 2.34
C LEU A 53 8.91 -10.41 3.37
N PHE A 54 8.62 -9.11 3.41
CA PHE A 54 7.59 -8.58 4.30
C PHE A 54 6.19 -9.06 3.92
N GLN A 55 5.85 -9.08 2.63
CA GLN A 55 4.57 -9.62 2.19
C GLN A 55 4.42 -11.12 2.48
N GLY A 56 5.44 -11.92 2.20
CA GLY A 56 5.38 -13.37 2.33
C GLY A 56 5.47 -13.86 3.77
N LEU A 57 6.36 -13.28 4.58
CA LEU A 57 6.65 -13.77 5.92
C LEU A 57 5.94 -12.97 7.02
N ALA A 58 5.99 -11.64 6.92
CA ALA A 58 5.50 -10.78 7.99
C ALA A 58 3.99 -10.54 7.92
N ALA A 59 3.40 -10.50 6.73
CA ALA A 59 1.97 -10.19 6.58
C ALA A 59 1.08 -11.19 7.34
N GLY A 60 1.32 -12.49 7.19
CA GLY A 60 0.58 -13.52 7.90
C GLY A 60 0.79 -13.51 9.42
N PHE A 61 2.02 -13.27 9.85
CA PHE A 61 2.37 -13.16 11.27
C PHE A 61 1.73 -11.93 11.93
N ILE A 62 1.83 -10.77 11.28
CA ILE A 62 1.29 -9.50 11.78
C ILE A 62 -0.24 -9.53 11.80
N ALA A 63 -0.89 -10.02 10.74
CA ALA A 63 -2.33 -10.17 10.69
C ALA A 63 -2.86 -11.10 11.80
N LYS A 64 -2.15 -12.19 12.10
CA LYS A 64 -2.51 -13.14 13.16
C LYS A 64 -2.43 -12.53 14.57
N HIS A 65 -1.44 -11.67 14.84
CA HIS A 65 -1.19 -11.13 16.19
C HIS A 65 -1.87 -9.77 16.43
N LEU A 66 -1.91 -8.90 15.42
CA LEU A 66 -2.48 -7.55 15.52
C LEU A 66 -3.92 -7.48 14.99
N GLY A 67 -4.32 -8.44 14.14
CA GLY A 67 -5.56 -8.39 13.37
C GLY A 67 -5.41 -7.51 12.12
N ASP A 68 -6.20 -7.83 11.08
CA ASP A 68 -6.09 -7.20 9.75
C ASP A 68 -6.21 -5.68 9.78
N GLN A 69 -7.11 -5.14 10.60
CA GLN A 69 -7.32 -3.69 10.66
C GLN A 69 -6.09 -2.94 11.19
N LYS A 70 -5.49 -3.44 12.27
CA LYS A 70 -4.28 -2.81 12.83
C LYS A 70 -3.09 -2.99 11.87
N ALA A 71 -3.01 -4.14 11.19
CA ALA A 71 -2.00 -4.40 10.17
C ALA A 71 -2.07 -3.37 9.03
N ILE A 72 -3.28 -3.06 8.54
CA ILE A 72 -3.49 -2.01 7.52
C ILE A 72 -3.02 -0.65 8.04
N VAL A 73 -3.42 -0.26 9.24
CA VAL A 73 -3.03 1.04 9.81
C VAL A 73 -1.52 1.15 9.99
N VAL A 74 -0.88 0.11 10.52
CA VAL A 74 0.58 0.07 10.70
C VAL A 74 1.29 0.15 9.34
N GLY A 75 0.82 -0.60 8.35
CA GLY A 75 1.39 -0.56 7.00
C GLY A 75 1.25 0.81 6.34
N ILE A 76 0.07 1.44 6.41
CA ILE A 76 -0.15 2.80 5.88
C ILE A 76 0.73 3.83 6.59
N LEU A 77 0.89 3.73 7.91
CA LEU A 77 1.76 4.64 8.65
C LEU A 77 3.24 4.44 8.29
N ALA A 78 3.69 3.19 8.12
CA ALA A 78 5.05 2.88 7.68
C ALA A 78 5.32 3.45 6.28
N ASP A 79 4.44 3.19 5.31
CA ASP A 79 4.55 3.74 3.96
C ASP A 79 4.50 5.27 3.95
N GLY A 80 3.54 5.86 4.67
CA GLY A 80 3.41 7.31 4.77
C GLY A 80 4.66 7.97 5.34
N CYS A 81 5.23 7.41 6.41
CA CYS A 81 6.51 7.86 6.95
C CYS A 81 7.66 7.68 5.93
N GLY A 82 7.67 6.56 5.19
CA GLY A 82 8.64 6.32 4.13
C GLY A 82 8.57 7.38 3.03
N LEU A 83 7.36 7.72 2.56
CA LEU A 83 7.17 8.79 1.56
C LEU A 83 7.58 10.17 2.09
N LEU A 84 7.26 10.49 3.35
CA LEU A 84 7.70 11.75 3.97
C LEU A 84 9.23 11.83 4.04
N LEU A 85 9.89 10.73 4.39
CA LEU A 85 11.34 10.68 4.39
C LEU A 85 11.91 10.84 2.98
N LEU A 86 11.35 10.18 1.95
CA LEU A 86 11.76 10.38 0.56
C LEU A 86 11.67 11.83 0.11
N ALA A 87 10.69 12.58 0.59
CA ALA A 87 10.55 14.00 0.27
C ALA A 87 11.75 14.84 0.76
N VAL A 88 12.35 14.48 1.90
CA VAL A 88 13.36 15.34 2.59
C VAL A 88 14.78 14.81 2.57
N ILE A 89 15.00 13.51 2.28
CA ILE A 89 16.36 12.93 2.27
C ILE A 89 17.21 13.59 1.19
N THR A 90 18.48 13.81 1.53
CA THR A 90 19.47 14.44 0.64
C THR A 90 20.69 13.55 0.36
N GLN A 91 20.87 12.49 1.13
CA GLN A 91 22.02 11.60 1.03
C GLN A 91 21.60 10.22 0.55
N SER A 92 22.34 9.65 -0.40
CA SER A 92 22.05 8.35 -1.01
C SER A 92 21.91 7.20 0.01
N TRP A 93 22.74 7.17 1.06
CA TRP A 93 22.68 6.12 2.09
C TRP A 93 21.38 6.14 2.91
N MET A 94 20.69 7.30 3.01
CA MET A 94 19.42 7.42 3.74
C MET A 94 18.28 6.65 3.06
N VAL A 95 18.43 6.30 1.79
CA VAL A 95 17.42 5.53 1.04
C VAL A 95 17.26 4.11 1.62
N TRP A 96 18.32 3.49 2.12
CA TRP A 96 18.27 2.11 2.61
C TRP A 96 17.32 1.89 3.79
N PRO A 97 17.38 2.69 4.88
CA PRO A 97 16.37 2.57 5.94
C PRO A 97 14.96 2.93 5.46
N VAL A 98 14.82 3.85 4.51
CA VAL A 98 13.51 4.20 3.93
C VAL A 98 12.93 3.03 3.13
N VAL A 99 13.76 2.32 2.34
CA VAL A 99 13.34 1.12 1.61
C VAL A 99 12.80 0.04 2.56
N LEU A 100 13.44 -0.16 3.73
CA LEU A 100 12.93 -1.09 4.75
C LEU A 100 11.57 -0.64 5.31
N LEU A 101 11.41 0.66 5.52
CA LEU A 101 10.16 1.23 6.03
C LEU A 101 9.02 1.07 5.01
N LEU A 102 9.29 1.36 3.73
CA LEU A 102 8.35 1.12 2.64
C LEU A 102 8.02 -0.37 2.47
N ALA A 103 9.00 -1.26 2.67
CA ALA A 103 8.75 -2.70 2.63
C ALA A 103 7.79 -3.15 3.73
N CYS A 104 7.84 -2.53 4.93
CA CYS A 104 6.85 -2.78 5.99
C CYS A 104 5.42 -2.42 5.57
N GLY A 105 5.25 -1.40 4.73
CA GLY A 105 3.97 -1.03 4.14
C GLY A 105 3.34 -2.11 3.26
N GLY A 106 4.15 -3.01 2.71
CA GLY A 106 3.70 -4.12 1.88
C GLY A 106 2.68 -5.06 2.52
N ILE A 107 2.50 -5.02 3.84
CA ILE A 107 1.45 -5.78 4.55
C ILE A 107 0.04 -5.23 4.33
N THR A 108 -0.10 -3.97 3.91
CA THR A 108 -1.37 -3.26 3.80
C THR A 108 -2.32 -3.92 2.81
N LEU A 109 -1.85 -4.21 1.60
CA LEU A 109 -2.68 -4.77 0.54
C LEU A 109 -3.20 -6.18 0.85
N PRO A 110 -2.37 -7.15 1.28
CA PRO A 110 -2.86 -8.47 1.68
C PRO A 110 -3.88 -8.42 2.81
N ALA A 111 -3.65 -7.60 3.84
CA ALA A 111 -4.60 -7.45 4.95
C ALA A 111 -5.92 -6.83 4.49
N LEU A 112 -5.87 -5.81 3.61
CA LEU A 112 -7.07 -5.19 3.06
C LEU A 112 -7.86 -6.15 2.17
N GLN A 113 -7.19 -6.92 1.30
CA GLN A 113 -7.81 -7.95 0.48
C GLN A 113 -8.45 -9.04 1.35
N GLY A 114 -7.81 -9.43 2.45
CA GLY A 114 -8.36 -10.36 3.44
C GLY A 114 -9.69 -9.86 4.00
N ILE A 115 -9.75 -8.61 4.48
CA ILE A 115 -10.98 -8.00 4.99
C ILE A 115 -12.09 -7.93 3.92
N ILE A 116 -11.75 -7.54 2.69
CA ILE A 116 -12.70 -7.45 1.59
C ILE A 116 -13.24 -8.84 1.23
N SER A 117 -12.37 -9.83 1.14
CA SER A 117 -12.70 -11.21 0.76
C SER A 117 -13.70 -11.87 1.74
N VAL A 118 -13.50 -11.70 3.04
CA VAL A 118 -14.42 -12.26 4.06
C VAL A 118 -15.84 -11.67 3.98
N ARG A 119 -16.00 -10.48 3.41
CA ARG A 119 -17.33 -9.83 3.28
C ARG A 119 -18.11 -10.23 2.05
N VAL A 120 -17.46 -10.90 1.12
CA VAL A 120 -18.08 -11.34 -0.13
C VAL A 120 -18.26 -12.85 -0.06
N GLY A 121 -19.50 -13.32 -0.26
CA GLY A 121 -19.82 -14.75 -0.24
C GLY A 121 -19.03 -15.55 -1.28
N GLN A 122 -18.84 -16.83 -1.07
CA GLN A 122 -18.04 -17.71 -1.94
C GLN A 122 -18.40 -17.63 -3.42
N VAL A 123 -19.69 -17.50 -3.73
CA VAL A 123 -20.21 -17.41 -5.11
C VAL A 123 -19.70 -16.16 -5.84
N ALA A 124 -19.45 -15.05 -5.13
CA ALA A 124 -19.03 -13.78 -5.73
C ALA A 124 -17.51 -13.53 -5.65
N GLN A 125 -16.71 -14.48 -5.15
CA GLN A 125 -15.25 -14.33 -5.01
C GLN A 125 -14.57 -14.08 -6.37
N GLY A 126 -15.01 -14.77 -7.43
CA GLY A 126 -14.46 -14.54 -8.78
C GLY A 126 -14.73 -13.13 -9.29
N GLN A 127 -15.93 -12.59 -9.05
CA GLN A 127 -16.28 -11.22 -9.42
C GLN A 127 -15.46 -10.20 -8.62
N LEU A 128 -15.26 -10.46 -7.33
CA LEU A 128 -14.41 -9.62 -6.48
C LEU A 128 -12.98 -9.57 -7.00
N GLN A 129 -12.37 -10.72 -7.29
CA GLN A 129 -11.00 -10.78 -7.81
C GLN A 129 -10.88 -10.06 -9.16
N GLY A 130 -11.86 -10.24 -10.04
CA GLY A 130 -11.93 -9.50 -11.31
C GLY A 130 -12.00 -7.98 -11.10
N LEU A 131 -12.80 -7.51 -10.13
CA LEU A 131 -12.90 -6.10 -9.79
C LEU A 131 -11.57 -5.55 -9.22
N LEU A 132 -10.96 -6.25 -8.25
CA LEU A 132 -9.68 -5.83 -7.67
C LEU A 132 -8.57 -5.76 -8.73
N THR A 133 -8.50 -6.75 -9.62
CA THR A 133 -7.57 -6.76 -10.75
C THR A 133 -7.82 -5.58 -11.70
N SER A 134 -9.10 -5.30 -12.02
CA SER A 134 -9.45 -4.15 -12.87
C SER A 134 -9.04 -2.82 -12.24
N LEU A 135 -9.25 -2.65 -10.92
CA LEU A 135 -8.81 -1.46 -10.20
C LEU A 135 -7.28 -1.33 -10.21
N THR A 136 -6.56 -2.44 -10.02
CA THR A 136 -5.08 -2.46 -10.08
C THR A 136 -4.58 -2.05 -11.48
N HIS A 137 -5.16 -2.59 -12.55
CA HIS A 137 -4.78 -2.20 -13.92
C HIS A 137 -5.15 -0.74 -14.21
N LEU A 138 -6.30 -0.28 -13.75
CA LEU A 138 -6.70 1.11 -13.90
C LEU A 138 -5.69 2.05 -13.24
N THR A 139 -5.27 1.77 -12.00
CA THR A 139 -4.22 2.58 -11.33
C THR A 139 -2.87 2.48 -12.04
N GLY A 140 -2.53 1.33 -12.62
CA GLY A 140 -1.32 1.14 -13.43
C GLY A 140 -1.29 1.97 -14.71
N VAL A 141 -2.46 2.34 -15.25
CA VAL A 141 -2.56 3.22 -16.43
C VAL A 141 -2.58 4.69 -16.03
N ILE A 142 -3.47 5.07 -15.11
CA ILE A 142 -3.67 6.49 -14.77
C ILE A 142 -2.60 7.01 -13.81
N GLY A 143 -2.05 6.17 -12.93
CA GLY A 143 -1.08 6.55 -11.91
C GLY A 143 0.20 7.15 -12.52
N PRO A 144 0.89 6.44 -13.42
CA PRO A 144 2.08 6.98 -14.09
C PRO A 144 1.83 8.30 -14.80
N LEU A 145 0.68 8.45 -15.46
CA LEU A 145 0.33 9.71 -16.15
C LEU A 145 0.16 10.87 -15.17
N ILE A 146 -0.58 10.64 -14.07
CA ILE A 146 -0.82 11.67 -13.05
C ILE A 146 0.49 12.06 -12.38
N PHE A 147 1.28 11.09 -11.92
CA PHE A 147 2.46 11.36 -11.11
C PHE A 147 3.65 11.86 -11.94
N ALA A 148 3.80 11.41 -13.19
CA ALA A 148 4.78 11.98 -14.10
C ALA A 148 4.45 13.45 -14.45
N PHE A 149 3.17 13.75 -14.71
CA PHE A 149 2.73 15.13 -14.93
C PHE A 149 2.95 16.00 -13.69
N LEU A 150 2.56 15.50 -12.50
CA LEU A 150 2.75 16.24 -11.25
C LEU A 150 4.23 16.49 -11.00
N TYR A 151 5.09 15.49 -11.21
CA TYR A 151 6.52 15.63 -11.06
C TYR A 151 7.09 16.68 -12.05
N SER A 152 6.75 16.59 -13.33
CA SER A 152 7.22 17.54 -14.33
C SER A 152 6.79 18.98 -14.06
N ALA A 153 5.62 19.16 -13.45
CA ALA A 153 5.09 20.48 -13.10
C ALA A 153 5.72 21.07 -11.82
N THR A 154 6.30 20.23 -10.95
CA THR A 154 6.74 20.67 -9.61
C THR A 154 8.24 20.50 -9.34
N HIS A 155 8.96 19.69 -10.12
CA HIS A 155 10.37 19.34 -9.85
C HIS A 155 11.32 20.55 -9.81
N GLU A 156 11.08 21.59 -10.62
CA GLU A 156 11.88 22.81 -10.62
C GLU A 156 11.78 23.57 -9.28
N SER A 157 10.61 23.53 -8.62
CA SER A 157 10.43 24.16 -7.33
C SER A 157 10.93 23.28 -6.19
N TRP A 158 10.56 22.03 -6.19
CA TRP A 158 11.01 21.02 -5.26
C TRP A 158 10.52 19.62 -5.67
N ASN A 159 11.42 18.70 -5.89
CA ASN A 159 11.10 17.32 -6.31
C ASN A 159 10.48 16.45 -5.21
N GLY A 160 10.29 16.98 -3.99
CA GLY A 160 9.61 16.33 -2.88
C GLY A 160 8.07 16.35 -2.94
N TRP A 161 7.47 17.24 -3.74
CA TRP A 161 6.01 17.43 -3.77
C TRP A 161 5.21 16.16 -4.03
N VAL A 162 5.67 15.32 -4.95
CA VAL A 162 4.95 14.10 -5.31
C VAL A 162 4.84 13.13 -4.13
N TRP A 163 5.89 13.04 -3.32
CA TRP A 163 5.90 12.20 -2.12
C TRP A 163 4.94 12.74 -1.05
N ILE A 164 4.87 14.07 -0.89
CA ILE A 164 3.90 14.71 0.03
C ILE A 164 2.47 14.46 -0.41
N VAL A 165 2.18 14.55 -1.71
CA VAL A 165 0.85 14.21 -2.25
C VAL A 165 0.49 12.76 -1.93
N GLY A 166 1.43 11.81 -2.12
CA GLY A 166 1.24 10.41 -1.74
C GLY A 166 0.91 10.24 -0.25
N CYS A 167 1.63 10.96 0.62
CA CYS A 167 1.35 10.96 2.05
C CYS A 167 -0.05 11.53 2.36
N GLY A 168 -0.46 12.60 1.70
CA GLY A 168 -1.81 13.17 1.81
C GLY A 168 -2.89 12.16 1.41
N LEU A 169 -2.67 11.40 0.35
CA LEU A 169 -3.59 10.34 -0.07
C LEU A 169 -3.68 9.20 0.99
N TYR A 170 -2.58 8.87 1.69
CA TYR A 170 -2.65 7.93 2.82
C TYR A 170 -3.50 8.46 3.97
N VAL A 171 -3.44 9.76 4.29
CA VAL A 171 -4.32 10.37 5.29
C VAL A 171 -5.79 10.25 4.88
N VAL A 172 -6.09 10.47 3.60
CA VAL A 172 -7.45 10.26 3.05
C VAL A 172 -7.87 8.80 3.18
N ALA A 173 -7.00 7.86 2.81
CA ALA A 173 -7.27 6.42 2.93
C ALA A 173 -7.55 6.01 4.38
N LEU A 174 -6.75 6.48 5.35
CA LEU A 174 -6.97 6.23 6.77
C LEU A 174 -8.29 6.82 7.28
N THR A 175 -8.65 8.01 6.84
CA THR A 175 -9.90 8.67 7.22
C THR A 175 -11.10 7.86 6.72
N ILE A 176 -11.06 7.44 5.46
CA ILE A 176 -12.10 6.59 4.86
C ILE A 176 -12.17 5.25 5.60
N LEU A 177 -11.01 4.62 5.87
CA LEU A 177 -10.95 3.36 6.59
C LEU A 177 -11.59 3.47 7.98
N ARG A 178 -11.28 4.51 8.73
CA ARG A 178 -11.88 4.75 10.05
C ARG A 178 -13.38 4.99 10.00
N PHE A 179 -13.85 5.72 9.00
CA PHE A 179 -15.26 6.05 8.85
C PHE A 179 -16.11 4.82 8.49
N PHE A 180 -15.65 4.00 7.54
CA PHE A 180 -16.40 2.85 7.05
C PHE A 180 -16.09 1.54 7.81
N TYR A 181 -15.00 1.50 8.58
CA TYR A 181 -14.57 0.35 9.36
C TYR A 181 -14.15 0.73 10.78
N PRO A 182 -15.10 1.22 11.61
CA PRO A 182 -14.81 1.52 13.01
C PRO A 182 -14.65 0.20 13.78
N GLY A 183 -13.42 -0.29 13.92
CA GLY A 183 -12.87 -1.20 14.92
C GLY A 183 -13.77 -2.25 15.60
N ARG A 184 -14.68 -2.91 14.90
CA ARG A 184 -15.35 -4.10 15.44
C ARG A 184 -14.50 -5.32 15.17
N ALA A 185 -13.86 -5.84 16.22
CA ALA A 185 -13.32 -7.19 16.20
C ALA A 185 -14.42 -8.15 15.73
N VAL A 186 -14.26 -8.74 14.55
CA VAL A 186 -15.06 -9.90 14.15
C VAL A 186 -14.59 -11.03 15.05
N HIS A 187 -15.29 -11.25 16.16
CA HIS A 187 -15.16 -12.51 16.88
C HIS A 187 -15.54 -13.62 15.90
N PRO A 188 -14.70 -14.63 15.67
CA PRO A 188 -15.12 -15.82 14.95
C PRO A 188 -16.29 -16.40 15.76
N LYS A 189 -17.48 -16.40 15.16
CA LYS A 189 -18.61 -17.13 15.71
C LYS A 189 -18.16 -18.56 15.90
N ASN A 190 -18.10 -18.96 17.16
CA ASN A 190 -17.89 -20.32 17.63
C ASN A 190 -18.91 -21.24 16.91
N GLN A 191 -18.49 -21.91 15.85
CA GLN A 191 -19.26 -22.97 15.21
C GLN A 191 -19.06 -24.29 15.98
N SER A 192 -19.16 -24.22 17.29
CA SER A 192 -19.26 -25.40 18.15
C SER A 192 -20.62 -25.36 18.82
N ASN A 193 -21.70 -25.77 18.11
CA ASN A 193 -22.87 -26.41 18.62
C ASN A 193 -23.95 -26.48 17.55
N SER A 194 -23.87 -27.48 16.72
CA SER A 194 -25.05 -28.19 16.17
C SER A 194 -24.60 -29.48 15.48
N GLN A 195 -24.16 -30.44 16.26
CA GLN A 195 -24.37 -31.83 15.95
C GLN A 195 -25.52 -32.30 16.85
N PRO A 196 -26.73 -32.51 16.36
CA PRO A 196 -27.62 -33.42 17.01
C PRO A 196 -27.20 -34.84 16.64
N PHE A 197 -26.85 -35.60 17.65
CA PHE A 197 -26.86 -37.05 17.60
C PHE A 197 -28.23 -37.53 17.13
N LEU A 198 -28.29 -38.29 16.06
CA LEU A 198 -29.08 -39.55 15.92
C LEU A 198 -28.66 -40.21 14.62
#